data_3af069f7b9cf39a70b6bfe3529416520
#
_entry.id   3af069f7b9cf39a70b6bfe3529416520
#
_cell.length_a   1.000
_cell.length_b   1.000
_cell.length_c   1.000
_cell.angle_alpha   90.00
_cell.angle_beta   90.00
_cell.angle_gamma   90.00
#
_symmetry.space_group_name_H-M   'P 1'
#
loop_
_entity.id
_entity.type
_entity.pdbx_description
1 polymer ?
#
loop_
_entity_poly.entity_id
_entity_poly.type
_entity_poly.pdbx_seq_one_letter_code
_entity_poly.pdbx_strand_id
1 'polypeptide(L)'
;MNSKTKNSKHPVKRAVSIPPRGTWLCYILSCADDTLYTGITNDLEKRLAAHNAGTAARYTRGRSPVSLVYTEACAHKSAALKREMKIKRLSRSGKLALIAPASE
;
A
#
# COMPACT_ATOMS: atom_id res chain seq x y z
N MET A 1 26.38 2.79 7.28
CA MET A 1 25.94 2.56 7.12
C MET A 1 25.20 2.10 6.85
N ASN A 2 24.91 1.81 6.70
CA ASN A 2 24.19 1.48 6.46
C ASN A 2 23.39 0.87 6.48
N SER A 3 23.04 0.79 6.77
CA SER A 3 22.28 0.28 6.91
C SER A 3 21.38 0.13 6.49
N LYS A 4 21.11 0.46 6.34
CA LYS A 4 20.17 0.51 5.89
C LYS A 4 19.75 -0.21 5.05
N THR A 5 19.95 -0.44 4.66
CA THR A 5 19.65 -1.03 3.70
C THR A 5 19.20 -2.25 3.92
N LYS A 6 19.17 -2.65 4.60
CA LYS A 6 18.73 -3.64 4.74
C LYS A 6 17.59 -4.00 4.81
N ASN A 7 17.22 -3.76 4.81
CA ASN A 7 16.19 -4.11 4.90
C ASN A 7 15.44 -4.30 4.11
N SER A 8 15.59 -4.27 3.60
CA SER A 8 14.69 -4.26 2.85
C SER A 8 14.26 -5.46 2.33
N LYS A 9 13.61 -6.23 2.98
CA LYS A 9 12.96 -7.29 2.47
C LYS A 9 11.79 -6.89 1.69
N HIS A 10 11.30 -5.73 1.92
CA HIS A 10 10.21 -5.24 1.11
C HIS A 10 10.79 -4.36 0.05
N PRO A 11 10.36 -4.54 -1.19
CA PRO A 11 11.00 -3.89 -2.30
C PRO A 11 10.55 -2.47 -2.53
N VAL A 12 10.52 -1.67 -1.52
CA VAL A 12 10.23 -0.27 -1.72
C VAL A 12 11.53 0.38 -2.12
N LYS A 13 11.73 0.52 -3.41
CA LYS A 13 12.97 0.99 -3.92
C LYS A 13 13.13 2.46 -3.81
N ARG A 14 12.08 3.18 -3.73
CA ARG A 14 12.12 4.61 -3.64
C ARG A 14 10.99 5.04 -2.74
N ALA A 15 11.05 6.26 -2.29
CA ALA A 15 10.02 6.77 -1.42
C ALA A 15 8.68 6.73 -2.13
N VAL A 16 7.68 6.20 -1.46
CA VAL A 16 6.33 6.20 -1.97
C VAL A 16 5.70 7.53 -1.56
N SER A 17 5.14 8.23 -2.53
CA SER A 17 4.52 9.53 -2.28
C SER A 17 3.28 9.35 -1.42
N ILE A 18 3.17 10.14 -0.35
CA ILE A 18 2.01 10.09 0.52
C ILE A 18 1.26 11.42 0.40
N PRO A 19 0.03 11.40 -0.15
CA PRO A 19 -0.75 12.64 -0.25
C PRO A 19 -1.11 13.18 1.13
N PRO A 20 -1.42 14.47 1.21
CA PRO A 20 -1.81 15.07 2.49
C PRO A 20 -3.03 14.39 3.08
N ARG A 21 -3.09 14.40 4.41
CA ARG A 21 -4.24 13.88 5.12
C ARG A 21 -5.50 14.56 4.60
N GLY A 22 -6.56 13.79 4.43
CA GLY A 22 -7.80 14.27 3.88
C GLY A 22 -7.95 13.93 2.41
N THR A 23 -6.86 13.64 1.71
CA THR A 23 -6.93 13.21 0.33
C THR A 23 -7.32 11.74 0.27
N TRP A 24 -8.38 11.43 -0.44
CA TRP A 24 -8.73 10.02 -0.65
C TRP A 24 -7.72 9.38 -1.58
N LEU A 25 -7.35 8.17 -1.26
CA LEU A 25 -6.35 7.46 -2.06
C LEU A 25 -6.57 5.96 -1.99
N CYS A 26 -6.06 5.28 -3.02
CA CYS A 26 -5.87 3.84 -2.99
C CYS A 26 -4.44 3.57 -2.60
N TYR A 27 -4.21 2.48 -1.88
CA TYR A 27 -2.86 2.10 -1.51
C TYR A 27 -2.71 0.60 -1.60
N ILE A 28 -1.47 0.16 -1.76
CA ILE A 28 -1.14 -1.26 -1.72
C ILE A 28 -0.08 -1.47 -0.67
N LEU A 29 -0.28 -2.48 0.15
CA LEU A 29 0.67 -2.89 1.18
C LEU A 29 1.29 -4.23 0.80
N SER A 30 2.56 -4.37 1.11
CA SER A 30 3.22 -5.67 1.07
C SER A 30 3.22 -6.20 2.50
N CYS A 31 2.65 -7.36 2.70
CA CYS A 31 2.56 -7.95 4.03
C CYS A 31 3.78 -8.78 4.35
N ALA A 32 3.92 -9.18 5.62
CA ALA A 32 5.08 -9.93 6.07
C ALA A 32 5.25 -11.25 5.30
N ASP A 33 4.15 -11.82 4.82
CA ASP A 33 4.19 -13.06 4.05
C ASP A 33 4.26 -12.83 2.55
N ASP A 34 4.64 -11.61 2.16
CA ASP A 34 4.78 -11.21 0.74
C ASP A 34 3.48 -11.16 -0.04
N THR A 35 2.34 -11.25 0.62
CA THR A 35 1.08 -11.02 -0.07
C THR A 35 0.82 -9.53 -0.18
N LEU A 36 -0.10 -9.15 -1.07
CA LEU A 36 -0.42 -7.76 -1.31
C LEU A 36 -1.85 -7.47 -0.85
N TYR A 37 -2.03 -6.33 -0.23
CA TYR A 37 -3.33 -5.89 0.22
C TYR A 37 -3.64 -4.51 -0.38
N THR A 38 -4.83 -4.34 -0.94
CA THR A 38 -5.26 -3.08 -1.52
C THR A 38 -6.37 -2.48 -0.69
N GLY A 39 -6.27 -1.19 -0.40
CA GLY A 39 -7.31 -0.51 0.37
C GLY A 39 -7.44 0.93 -0.02
N ILE A 40 -8.37 1.63 0.65
CA ILE A 40 -8.54 3.07 0.48
C ILE A 40 -8.54 3.73 1.83
N THR A 41 -8.14 5.00 1.84
CA THR A 41 -8.18 5.78 3.07
C THR A 41 -8.03 7.25 2.72
N ASN A 42 -8.35 8.11 3.66
CA ASN A 42 -7.99 9.53 3.55
C ASN A 42 -7.05 9.94 4.67
N ASP A 43 -6.48 8.97 5.37
CA ASP A 43 -5.49 9.23 6.41
C ASP A 43 -4.55 8.02 6.46
N LEU A 44 -3.55 8.06 5.61
CA LEU A 44 -2.70 6.89 5.41
C LEU A 44 -1.85 6.55 6.63
N GLU A 45 -1.31 7.54 7.32
CA GLU A 45 -0.52 7.27 8.51
C GLU A 45 -1.31 6.51 9.56
N LYS A 46 -2.53 6.99 9.80
CA LYS A 46 -3.39 6.35 10.79
C LYS A 46 -3.74 4.93 10.34
N ARG A 47 -4.02 4.77 9.06
CA ARG A 47 -4.40 3.45 8.54
C ARG A 47 -3.25 2.46 8.59
N LEU A 48 -2.03 2.91 8.28
CA LEU A 48 -0.86 2.04 8.38
C LEU A 48 -0.64 1.59 9.82
N ALA A 49 -0.77 2.51 10.76
CA ALA A 49 -0.64 2.15 12.16
C ALA A 49 -1.68 1.12 12.56
N ALA A 50 -2.92 1.28 12.08
CA ALA A 50 -3.98 0.32 12.39
C ALA A 50 -3.71 -1.05 11.78
N HIS A 51 -3.20 -1.09 10.55
CA HIS A 51 -2.86 -2.37 9.93
C HIS A 51 -1.77 -3.08 10.73
N ASN A 52 -0.74 -2.36 11.15
CA ASN A 52 0.34 -2.98 11.91
C ASN A 52 -0.08 -3.34 13.33
N ALA A 53 -1.12 -2.70 13.86
CA ALA A 53 -1.67 -3.06 15.15
C ALA A 53 -2.68 -4.22 15.06
N GLY A 54 -3.02 -4.62 13.84
CA GLY A 54 -3.96 -5.72 13.64
C GLY A 54 -5.41 -5.32 13.77
N THR A 55 -5.72 -4.02 13.66
CA THR A 55 -7.08 -3.53 13.86
C THR A 55 -7.72 -2.96 12.61
N ALA A 56 -7.01 -2.89 11.48
CA ALA A 56 -7.57 -2.24 10.30
C ALA A 56 -8.37 -3.18 9.42
N ALA A 57 -7.83 -4.35 9.13
CA ALA A 57 -8.49 -5.27 8.23
C ALA A 57 -8.19 -6.70 8.65
N ARG A 58 -9.17 -7.55 8.42
CA ARG A 58 -8.98 -8.95 8.73
C ARG A 58 -7.81 -9.55 7.95
N TYR A 59 -7.69 -9.16 6.68
CA TYR A 59 -6.65 -9.70 5.83
C TYR A 59 -5.25 -9.42 6.39
N THR A 60 -5.01 -8.22 6.89
CA THR A 60 -3.67 -7.85 7.36
C THR A 60 -3.40 -8.28 8.79
N ARG A 61 -4.45 -8.69 9.50
CA ARG A 61 -4.28 -9.18 10.86
C ARG A 61 -3.46 -10.46 10.81
N GLY A 62 -2.37 -10.50 11.54
CA GLY A 62 -1.51 -11.67 11.52
C GLY A 62 -0.51 -11.68 10.37
N ARG A 63 -0.54 -10.65 9.52
CA ARG A 63 0.42 -10.55 8.42
C ARG A 63 1.31 -9.33 8.53
N SER A 64 1.33 -8.72 9.72
CA SER A 64 2.21 -7.58 9.96
C SER A 64 3.63 -8.07 10.24
N PRO A 65 4.64 -7.24 10.04
CA PRO A 65 4.47 -5.85 9.66
C PRO A 65 4.14 -5.71 8.18
N VAL A 66 3.42 -4.63 7.87
CA VAL A 66 3.10 -4.31 6.49
C VAL A 66 3.94 -3.12 6.05
N SER A 67 4.23 -3.06 4.76
CA SER A 67 4.97 -1.95 4.18
C SER A 67 4.18 -1.34 3.06
N LEU A 68 4.21 -0.01 2.97
CA LEU A 68 3.53 0.69 1.91
C LEU A 68 4.34 0.59 0.62
N VAL A 69 3.72 0.11 -0.46
CA VAL A 69 4.44 -0.03 -1.72
C VAL A 69 3.82 0.75 -2.87
N TYR A 70 2.63 1.32 -2.68
CA TYR A 70 1.97 2.06 -3.76
C TYR A 70 0.90 2.96 -3.20
N THR A 71 0.78 4.18 -3.76
CA THR A 71 -0.35 5.06 -3.49
C THR A 71 -0.81 5.70 -4.78
N GLU A 72 -2.09 6.02 -4.84
CA GLU A 72 -2.67 6.72 -5.97
C GLU A 72 -3.77 7.65 -5.43
N ALA A 73 -3.58 8.96 -5.57
CA ALA A 73 -4.57 9.92 -5.12
C ALA A 73 -5.81 9.86 -5.99
N CYS A 74 -6.97 10.01 -5.38
CA CYS A 74 -8.24 9.97 -6.09
C CYS A 74 -9.02 11.24 -5.78
N ALA A 75 -9.94 11.59 -6.66
CA ALA A 75 -10.68 12.85 -6.53
C ALA A 75 -11.57 12.88 -5.29
N HIS A 76 -12.15 11.74 -4.95
CA HIS A 76 -13.06 11.63 -3.80
C HIS A 76 -13.20 10.15 -3.45
N LYS A 77 -13.96 9.88 -2.40
CA LYS A 77 -14.09 8.53 -1.88
C LYS A 77 -14.64 7.55 -2.90
N SER A 78 -15.66 7.95 -3.64
CA SER A 78 -16.27 7.02 -4.59
C SER A 78 -15.32 6.69 -5.72
N ALA A 79 -14.48 7.64 -6.14
CA ALA A 79 -13.44 7.35 -7.14
C ALA A 79 -12.43 6.36 -6.57
N ALA A 80 -12.07 6.51 -5.31
CA ALA A 80 -11.12 5.60 -4.67
C ALA A 80 -11.70 4.19 -4.58
N LEU A 81 -12.99 4.06 -4.24
CA LEU A 81 -13.63 2.77 -4.19
C LEU A 81 -13.63 2.08 -5.54
N LYS A 82 -13.94 2.82 -6.60
CA LYS A 82 -13.92 2.25 -7.94
C LYS A 82 -12.53 1.79 -8.33
N ARG A 83 -11.54 2.60 -7.98
CA ARG A 83 -10.17 2.25 -8.32
C ARG A 83 -9.72 1.02 -7.53
N GLU A 84 -10.09 0.95 -6.26
CA GLU A 84 -9.78 -0.20 -5.43
C GLU A 84 -10.30 -1.48 -6.07
N MET A 85 -11.55 -1.45 -6.54
CA MET A 85 -12.15 -2.62 -7.17
C MET A 85 -11.37 -3.05 -8.41
N LYS A 86 -10.94 -2.09 -9.21
CA LYS A 86 -10.17 -2.41 -10.41
C LYS A 86 -8.83 -3.03 -10.07
N ILE A 87 -8.14 -2.46 -9.07
CA ILE A 87 -6.85 -2.98 -8.68
C ILE A 87 -6.98 -4.38 -8.11
N LYS A 88 -8.02 -4.62 -7.31
CA LYS A 88 -8.22 -5.93 -6.72
C LYS A 88 -8.47 -7.02 -7.77
N ARG A 89 -8.93 -6.65 -8.94
CA ARG A 89 -9.16 -7.61 -10.01
C ARG A 89 -7.93 -7.92 -10.82
N LEU A 90 -6.88 -7.16 -10.64
CA LEU A 90 -5.62 -7.43 -11.34
C LEU A 90 -5.01 -8.73 -10.83
N SER A 91 -4.29 -9.42 -11.70
CA SER A 91 -3.47 -10.52 -11.27
C SER A 91 -2.34 -10.00 -10.38
N ARG A 92 -1.65 -10.91 -9.71
CA ARG A 92 -0.50 -10.48 -8.92
C ARG A 92 0.52 -9.76 -9.80
N SER A 93 0.78 -10.27 -11.01
CA SER A 93 1.73 -9.61 -11.89
C SER A 93 1.25 -8.22 -12.30
N GLY A 94 -0.06 -8.04 -12.48
CA GLY A 94 -0.61 -6.73 -12.77
C GLY A 94 -0.42 -5.76 -11.62
N LYS A 95 -0.61 -6.22 -10.40
CA LYS A 95 -0.38 -5.39 -9.23
C LYS A 95 1.09 -5.04 -9.08
N LEU A 96 1.96 -6.00 -9.31
CA LEU A 96 3.40 -5.74 -9.24
C LEU A 96 3.83 -4.74 -10.29
N ALA A 97 3.20 -4.76 -11.46
CA ALA A 97 3.50 -3.78 -12.50
C ALA A 97 3.11 -2.36 -12.07
N LEU A 98 2.03 -2.21 -11.32
CA LEU A 98 1.66 -0.92 -10.78
C LEU A 98 2.69 -0.43 -9.77
N ILE A 99 3.17 -1.32 -8.94
CA ILE A 99 4.10 -0.98 -7.88
C ILE A 99 5.47 -0.63 -8.43
N ALA A 100 5.90 -1.33 -9.45
CA ALA A 100 7.23 -1.13 -9.98
C ALA A 100 7.33 0.21 -10.66
N PRO A 101 8.38 0.97 -10.42
CA PRO A 101 8.56 2.23 -11.10
C PRO A 101 8.70 1.98 -12.58
N ALA A 102 8.15 2.85 -13.31
CA ALA A 102 8.25 2.71 -14.72
C ALA A 102 9.67 2.83 -15.18
N SER A 103 10.51 3.27 -14.55
CA SER A 103 11.73 3.39 -15.06
C SER A 103 12.83 2.92 -14.51
N GLU A 104 13.00 2.77 -14.59
CA GLU A 104 13.91 2.60 -14.25
C GLU A 104 14.43 2.50 -14.50
#